data_b7e08415e02e96d833a20da8493b99ae
#
_entry.id   b7e08415e02e96d833a20da8493b99ae
#
_cell.length_a   1.000
_cell.length_b   1.000
_cell.length_c   1.000
_cell.angle_alpha   90.00
_cell.angle_beta   90.00
_cell.angle_gamma   90.00
#
_symmetry.space_group_name_H-M   'P 1'
#
loop_
_entity.id
_entity.type
_entity.pdbx_description
1 polymer ?
#
loop_
_entity_poly.entity_id
_entity_poly.type
_entity_poly.pdbx_seq_one_letter_code
_entity_poly.pdbx_strand_id
1 'polypeptide(L)'
;MAKHNCAICGAEVGLMSEQKLADGNYICRKECSKKTFKVFDKVAATLGDVTAHIEQIEKGTRIWNDIFVPLMKTKNKEEKLRQIYGLKDVTGYVSPSTGLMAFIEDRYKFMFFGKTTLACVYRVADLVSYEYECETSKDSEGKEVQKLTVTPRLRFTSMR
;
A
#
# COMPACT_ATOMS: atom_id res chain seq x y z
N MET A 1 -25.24 16.50 -17.84
CA MET A 1 -24.56 15.60 -16.89
C MET A 1 -23.89 16.46 -15.85
N ALA A 2 -24.07 16.15 -14.58
CA ALA A 2 -23.40 16.91 -13.50
C ALA A 2 -21.88 16.77 -13.64
N LYS A 3 -21.17 17.89 -13.59
CA LYS A 3 -19.73 17.95 -13.57
C LYS A 3 -19.31 18.30 -12.13
N HIS A 4 -18.31 17.63 -11.62
CA HIS A 4 -17.75 17.88 -10.31
C HIS A 4 -16.31 18.36 -10.45
N ASN A 5 -15.77 18.94 -9.41
CA ASN A 5 -14.35 19.27 -9.33
C ASN A 5 -13.67 18.25 -8.39
N CYS A 6 -12.50 17.78 -8.79
CA CYS A 6 -11.66 16.95 -7.94
C CYS A 6 -11.28 17.74 -6.68
N ALA A 7 -11.65 17.20 -5.50
CA ALA A 7 -11.40 17.86 -4.22
C ALA A 7 -9.90 17.98 -3.85
N ILE A 8 -9.02 17.28 -4.58
CA ILE A 8 -7.56 17.31 -4.33
C ILE A 8 -6.85 18.25 -5.29
N CYS A 9 -7.10 18.14 -6.61
CA CYS A 9 -6.36 18.92 -7.63
C CYS A 9 -7.20 19.96 -8.35
N GLY A 10 -8.49 20.08 -8.05
CA GLY A 10 -9.40 21.06 -8.67
C GLY A 10 -9.83 20.75 -10.11
N ALA A 11 -9.30 19.69 -10.73
CA ALA A 11 -9.63 19.36 -12.12
C ALA A 11 -11.12 18.99 -12.26
N GLU A 12 -11.75 19.46 -13.35
CA GLU A 12 -13.12 19.07 -13.68
C GLU A 12 -13.18 17.58 -14.02
N VAL A 13 -14.11 16.87 -13.40
CA VAL A 13 -14.34 15.42 -13.58
C VAL A 13 -15.80 15.15 -13.88
N GLY A 14 -16.07 14.10 -14.62
CA GLY A 14 -17.41 13.65 -14.90
C GLY A 14 -17.54 12.14 -14.63
N LEU A 15 -18.73 11.61 -14.82
CA LEU A 15 -19.16 10.26 -14.42
C LEU A 15 -18.13 9.14 -14.65
N MET A 16 -17.36 9.19 -15.75
CA MET A 16 -16.36 8.16 -16.07
C MET A 16 -14.97 8.45 -15.53
N SER A 17 -14.68 9.69 -15.16
CA SER A 17 -13.35 10.14 -14.71
C SER A 17 -13.29 10.49 -13.22
N GLU A 18 -14.41 10.38 -12.51
CA GLU A 18 -14.54 10.65 -11.09
C GLU A 18 -14.56 9.37 -10.24
N GLN A 19 -14.10 9.49 -9.00
CA GLN A 19 -14.26 8.52 -7.94
C GLN A 19 -14.97 9.22 -6.78
N LYS A 20 -16.17 8.78 -6.43
CA LYS A 20 -16.92 9.26 -5.27
C LYS A 20 -16.36 8.63 -3.99
N LEU A 21 -16.22 9.44 -2.95
CA LEU A 21 -15.76 9.05 -1.61
C LEU A 21 -16.94 8.91 -0.65
N ALA A 22 -16.70 8.33 0.54
CA ALA A 22 -17.71 8.08 1.55
C ALA A 22 -18.36 9.38 2.08
N ASP A 23 -17.61 10.46 2.15
CA ASP A 23 -18.08 11.79 2.60
C ASP A 23 -18.74 12.63 1.48
N GLY A 24 -19.00 12.03 0.31
CA GLY A 24 -19.64 12.67 -0.83
C GLY A 24 -18.71 13.49 -1.72
N ASN A 25 -17.44 13.65 -1.38
CA ASN A 25 -16.45 14.30 -2.21
C ASN A 25 -16.09 13.45 -3.44
N TYR A 26 -15.55 14.11 -4.48
CA TYR A 26 -15.10 13.46 -5.72
C TYR A 26 -13.62 13.70 -5.94
N ILE A 27 -12.90 12.68 -6.39
CA ILE A 27 -11.51 12.79 -6.82
C ILE A 27 -11.33 12.25 -8.24
N CYS A 28 -10.36 12.76 -8.98
CA CYS A 28 -10.09 12.29 -10.34
C CYS A 28 -9.45 10.89 -10.33
N ARG A 29 -9.94 10.00 -11.19
CA ARG A 29 -9.40 8.62 -11.36
C ARG A 29 -8.02 8.61 -12.02
N LYS A 30 -7.74 9.58 -12.89
CA LYS A 30 -6.52 9.59 -13.72
C LYS A 30 -5.26 9.92 -12.92
N GLU A 31 -5.37 10.87 -12.00
CA GLU A 31 -4.21 11.40 -11.25
C GLU A 31 -4.31 11.11 -9.74
N CYS A 32 -5.27 11.73 -9.04
CA CYS A 32 -5.33 11.68 -7.57
C CYS A 32 -5.62 10.27 -7.04
N SER A 33 -6.56 9.54 -7.66
CA SER A 33 -6.83 8.16 -7.28
C SER A 33 -5.65 7.22 -7.51
N LYS A 34 -4.77 7.52 -8.46
CA LYS A 34 -3.56 6.72 -8.72
C LYS A 34 -2.43 6.99 -7.73
N LYS A 35 -2.50 8.05 -6.96
CA LYS A 35 -1.50 8.34 -5.91
C LYS A 35 -1.69 7.47 -4.66
N THR A 36 -2.82 6.76 -4.53
CA THR A 36 -3.08 5.81 -3.44
C THR A 36 -2.78 4.39 -3.89
N PHE A 37 -2.56 3.46 -2.97
CA PHE A 37 -2.46 2.04 -3.31
C PHE A 37 -3.74 1.53 -3.99
N LYS A 38 -3.62 0.52 -4.86
CA LYS A 38 -4.79 -0.12 -5.50
C LYS A 38 -5.69 -0.79 -4.47
N VAL A 39 -5.09 -1.40 -3.46
CA VAL A 39 -5.79 -2.08 -2.35
C VAL A 39 -6.47 -1.10 -1.38
N PHE A 40 -6.19 0.19 -1.47
CA PHE A 40 -6.84 1.21 -0.64
C PHE A 40 -8.30 1.40 -1.06
N ASP A 41 -9.23 1.14 -0.15
CA ASP A 41 -10.67 1.24 -0.41
C ASP A 41 -11.12 2.71 -0.44
N LYS A 42 -11.12 3.27 -1.63
CA LYS A 42 -11.52 4.67 -1.88
C LYS A 42 -13.03 4.90 -1.70
N VAL A 43 -13.84 3.84 -1.83
CA VAL A 43 -15.29 3.97 -1.69
C VAL A 43 -15.68 4.16 -0.23
N ALA A 44 -15.00 3.46 0.66
CA ALA A 44 -15.19 3.56 2.11
C ALA A 44 -14.39 4.72 2.75
N ALA A 45 -13.49 5.37 2.01
CA ALA A 45 -12.62 6.42 2.52
C ALA A 45 -13.24 7.82 2.39
N THR A 46 -12.94 8.68 3.35
CA THR A 46 -13.21 10.13 3.28
C THR A 46 -12.10 10.85 2.51
N LEU A 47 -12.31 12.12 2.16
CA LEU A 47 -11.26 12.97 1.57
C LEU A 47 -10.04 13.07 2.50
N GLY A 48 -10.28 13.17 3.81
CA GLY A 48 -9.20 13.18 4.80
C GLY A 48 -8.36 11.92 4.78
N ASP A 49 -8.99 10.74 4.69
CA ASP A 49 -8.29 9.45 4.61
C ASP A 49 -7.45 9.36 3.34
N VAL A 50 -8.01 9.76 2.20
CA VAL A 50 -7.29 9.76 0.91
C VAL A 50 -6.08 10.69 0.96
N THR A 51 -6.25 11.89 1.49
CA THR A 51 -5.16 12.89 1.59
C THR A 51 -4.06 12.39 2.51
N ALA A 52 -4.41 11.89 3.70
CA ALA A 52 -3.46 11.31 4.64
C ALA A 52 -2.69 10.12 4.03
N HIS A 53 -3.37 9.25 3.27
CA HIS A 53 -2.74 8.13 2.60
C HIS A 53 -1.76 8.57 1.49
N ILE A 54 -2.11 9.59 0.72
CA ILE A 54 -1.21 10.19 -0.30
C ILE A 54 0.05 10.76 0.37
N GLU A 55 -0.11 11.53 1.44
CA GLU A 55 1.02 12.09 2.20
C GLU A 55 1.92 10.99 2.78
N GLN A 56 1.31 9.93 3.32
CA GLN A 56 2.04 8.76 3.83
C GLN A 56 2.86 8.09 2.72
N ILE A 57 2.30 7.93 1.52
CA ILE A 57 3.01 7.38 0.37
C ILE A 57 4.15 8.30 -0.08
N GLU A 58 3.93 9.60 -0.15
CA GLU A 58 4.97 10.55 -0.55
C GLU A 58 6.16 10.53 0.42
N LYS A 59 5.90 10.52 1.72
CA LYS A 59 6.94 10.36 2.75
C LYS A 59 7.60 8.98 2.68
N GLY A 60 6.78 7.93 2.62
CA GLY A 60 7.26 6.55 2.60
C GLY A 60 8.10 6.24 1.37
N THR A 61 7.74 6.77 0.19
CA THR A 61 8.50 6.58 -1.05
C THR A 61 9.88 7.21 -0.97
N ARG A 62 10.03 8.37 -0.31
CA ARG A 62 11.36 8.95 -0.05
C ARG A 62 12.19 8.04 0.85
N ILE A 63 11.64 7.61 1.99
CA ILE A 63 12.33 6.71 2.92
C ILE A 63 12.69 5.38 2.22
N TRP A 64 11.80 4.85 1.38
CA TRP A 64 12.08 3.66 0.58
C TRP A 64 13.31 3.83 -0.30
N ASN A 65 13.39 4.92 -1.03
CA ASN A 65 14.51 5.19 -1.93
C ASN A 65 15.83 5.44 -1.16
N ASP A 66 15.76 6.16 -0.04
CA ASP A 66 16.94 6.58 0.71
C ASP A 66 17.51 5.48 1.62
N ILE A 67 16.66 4.59 2.12
CA ILE A 67 17.05 3.56 3.10
C ILE A 67 16.91 2.15 2.52
N PHE A 68 15.71 1.77 2.04
CA PHE A 68 15.46 0.38 1.66
C PHE A 68 16.15 -0.02 0.36
N VAL A 69 16.16 0.84 -0.65
CA VAL A 69 16.83 0.55 -1.93
C VAL A 69 18.33 0.30 -1.76
N PRO A 70 19.08 1.07 -0.98
CA PRO A 70 20.48 0.74 -0.62
C PRO A 70 20.60 -0.60 0.12
N LEU A 71 19.72 -0.87 1.11
CA LEU A 71 19.75 -2.11 1.87
C LEU A 71 19.41 -3.36 1.05
N MET A 72 18.60 -3.22 0.00
CA MET A 72 18.34 -4.33 -0.95
C MET A 72 19.62 -4.78 -1.67
N LYS A 73 20.58 -3.89 -1.84
CA LYS A 73 21.85 -4.14 -2.55
C LYS A 73 22.97 -4.56 -1.61
N THR A 74 22.77 -4.50 -0.29
CA THR A 74 23.81 -4.87 0.67
C THR A 74 24.17 -6.34 0.59
N LYS A 75 25.46 -6.63 0.76
CA LYS A 75 25.97 -8.01 0.90
C LYS A 75 25.99 -8.45 2.36
N ASN A 76 25.84 -7.53 3.30
CA ASN A 76 25.79 -7.83 4.73
C ASN A 76 24.48 -8.55 5.08
N LYS A 77 24.59 -9.79 5.56
CA LYS A 77 23.43 -10.63 5.90
C LYS A 77 22.60 -10.08 7.06
N GLU A 78 23.22 -9.36 8.01
CA GLU A 78 22.54 -8.78 9.18
C GLU A 78 21.70 -7.56 8.82
N GLU A 79 22.12 -6.82 7.79
CA GLU A 79 21.40 -5.65 7.29
C GLU A 79 20.34 -5.99 6.22
N LYS A 80 20.35 -7.23 5.72
CA LYS A 80 19.51 -7.67 4.62
C LYS A 80 18.04 -7.54 4.98
N LEU A 81 17.28 -6.95 4.07
CA LEU A 81 15.82 -6.87 4.19
C LEU A 81 15.19 -8.26 4.25
N ARG A 82 14.17 -8.39 5.10
CA ARG A 82 13.34 -9.59 5.16
C ARG A 82 12.00 -9.29 4.53
N GLN A 83 11.62 -10.06 3.53
CA GLN A 83 10.27 -10.01 2.99
C GLN A 83 9.34 -10.71 3.98
N ILE A 84 8.30 -9.98 4.42
CA ILE A 84 7.33 -10.47 5.43
C ILE A 84 5.95 -10.72 4.83
N TYR A 85 5.69 -10.16 3.65
CA TYR A 85 4.41 -10.25 2.99
C TYR A 85 4.59 -10.09 1.48
N GLY A 86 3.78 -10.77 0.69
CA GLY A 86 3.78 -10.63 -0.76
C GLY A 86 2.44 -11.05 -1.33
N LEU A 87 1.70 -10.09 -1.84
CA LEU A 87 0.56 -10.29 -2.73
C LEU A 87 0.91 -9.75 -4.10
N LYS A 88 0.06 -10.05 -5.09
CA LYS A 88 0.24 -9.62 -6.48
C LYS A 88 0.53 -8.12 -6.63
N ASP A 89 -0.10 -7.29 -5.81
CA ASP A 89 -0.01 -5.83 -5.93
C ASP A 89 0.77 -5.15 -4.79
N VAL A 90 0.98 -5.82 -3.65
CA VAL A 90 1.68 -5.24 -2.49
C VAL A 90 2.70 -6.21 -1.91
N THR A 91 3.91 -5.73 -1.67
CA THR A 91 4.98 -6.49 -1.01
C THR A 91 5.42 -5.77 0.26
N GLY A 92 5.56 -6.53 1.34
CA GLY A 92 6.02 -6.02 2.64
C GLY A 92 7.46 -6.43 2.94
N TYR A 93 8.25 -5.49 3.42
CA TYR A 93 9.63 -5.69 3.86
C TYR A 93 9.85 -5.16 5.26
N VAL A 94 10.72 -5.83 6.00
CA VAL A 94 11.24 -5.35 7.29
C VAL A 94 12.76 -5.20 7.19
N SER A 95 13.24 -4.10 7.73
CA SER A 95 14.65 -3.85 7.95
C SER A 95 15.00 -4.03 9.43
N PRO A 96 15.64 -5.14 9.83
CA PRO A 96 16.04 -5.37 11.23
C PRO A 96 17.01 -4.32 11.74
N SER A 97 17.92 -3.85 10.89
CA SER A 97 18.95 -2.87 11.26
C SER A 97 18.39 -1.48 11.54
N THR A 98 17.30 -1.08 10.89
CA THR A 98 16.69 0.25 11.06
C THR A 98 15.42 0.24 11.90
N GLY A 99 14.83 -0.92 12.16
CA GLY A 99 13.53 -1.06 12.83
C GLY A 99 12.35 -0.51 12.00
N LEU A 100 12.54 -0.42 10.68
CA LEU A 100 11.49 0.06 9.75
C LEU A 100 10.83 -1.10 9.02
N MET A 101 9.55 -0.90 8.69
CA MET A 101 8.72 -1.77 7.88
C MET A 101 8.18 -0.98 6.70
N ALA A 102 8.27 -1.54 5.49
CA ALA A 102 7.76 -0.92 4.28
C ALA A 102 6.78 -1.83 3.57
N PHE A 103 5.68 -1.25 3.11
CA PHE A 103 4.77 -1.87 2.15
C PHE A 103 4.89 -1.13 0.84
N ILE A 104 5.13 -1.85 -0.24
CA ILE A 104 5.36 -1.24 -1.56
C ILE A 104 4.36 -1.78 -2.57
N GLU A 105 3.98 -0.93 -3.52
CA GLU A 105 3.24 -1.28 -4.72
C GLU A 105 4.03 -0.82 -5.94
N ASP A 106 4.42 -1.79 -6.78
CA ASP A 106 5.09 -1.50 -8.04
C ASP A 106 4.07 -1.32 -9.16
N ARG A 107 4.20 -0.24 -9.90
CA ARG A 107 3.38 0.09 -11.07
C ARG A 107 4.24 0.25 -12.30
N TYR A 108 3.81 -0.36 -13.39
CA TYR A 108 4.44 -0.25 -14.69
C TYR A 108 3.61 0.64 -15.61
N LYS A 109 4.23 1.61 -16.27
CA LYS A 109 3.54 2.52 -17.21
C LYS A 109 3.17 1.83 -18.50
N PHE A 110 4.03 0.96 -19.02
CA PHE A 110 3.81 0.22 -20.28
C PHE A 110 4.64 -1.07 -20.27
N MET A 111 4.01 -2.23 -20.47
CA MET A 111 4.59 -3.57 -20.67
C MET A 111 6.01 -3.78 -20.10
N PHE A 112 6.24 -3.48 -18.83
CA PHE A 112 7.54 -3.59 -18.12
C PHE A 112 8.46 -2.36 -18.17
N PHE A 113 8.11 -1.29 -18.88
CA PHE A 113 8.89 -0.05 -18.89
C PHE A 113 8.29 1.00 -17.93
N GLY A 114 9.16 1.81 -17.34
CA GLY A 114 8.74 2.93 -16.48
C GLY A 114 8.13 2.48 -15.15
N LYS A 115 8.85 1.64 -14.40
CA LYS A 115 8.45 1.24 -13.05
C LYS A 115 8.38 2.44 -12.11
N THR A 116 7.25 2.58 -11.40
CA THR A 116 7.06 3.51 -10.30
C THR A 116 6.74 2.70 -9.05
N THR A 117 7.49 2.90 -7.98
CA THR A 117 7.22 2.26 -6.68
C THR A 117 6.55 3.27 -5.77
N LEU A 118 5.38 2.93 -5.27
CA LEU A 118 4.73 3.62 -4.15
C LEU A 118 5.09 2.87 -2.87
N ALA A 119 5.38 3.58 -1.79
CA ALA A 119 5.73 2.96 -0.52
C ALA A 119 5.06 3.65 0.66
N CYS A 120 4.52 2.85 1.59
CA CYS A 120 4.18 3.28 2.94
C CYS A 120 5.21 2.70 3.89
N VAL A 121 5.83 3.55 4.71
CA VAL A 121 6.86 3.13 5.67
C VAL A 121 6.40 3.46 7.09
N TYR A 122 6.62 2.51 7.99
CA TYR A 122 6.25 2.59 9.40
C TYR A 122 7.45 2.14 10.25
N ARG A 123 7.50 2.58 11.51
CA ARG A 123 8.41 1.98 12.50
C ARG A 123 7.77 0.72 13.05
N VAL A 124 8.54 -0.35 13.18
CA VAL A 124 8.07 -1.60 13.80
C VAL A 124 7.59 -1.34 15.23
N ALA A 125 8.23 -0.41 15.94
CA ALA A 125 7.86 -0.02 17.29
C ALA A 125 6.46 0.62 17.39
N ASP A 126 5.92 1.15 16.29
CA ASP A 126 4.59 1.76 16.22
C ASP A 126 3.47 0.73 15.92
N LEU A 127 3.84 -0.55 15.74
CA LEU A 127 2.87 -1.62 15.54
C LEU A 127 2.11 -1.88 16.84
N VAL A 128 0.80 -1.60 16.83
CA VAL A 128 -0.08 -1.74 18.00
C VAL A 128 -0.66 -3.14 18.09
N SER A 129 -1.11 -3.69 16.97
CA SER A 129 -1.72 -5.02 16.90
C SER A 129 -1.56 -5.64 15.52
N TYR A 130 -1.61 -6.96 15.49
CA TYR A 130 -1.72 -7.73 14.26
C TYR A 130 -2.75 -8.84 14.44
N GLU A 131 -3.47 -9.14 13.39
CA GLU A 131 -4.41 -10.25 13.31
C GLU A 131 -4.04 -11.12 12.10
N TYR A 132 -4.26 -12.41 12.19
CA TYR A 132 -4.08 -13.33 11.08
C TYR A 132 -5.20 -14.36 11.05
N GLU A 133 -5.61 -14.72 9.84
CA GLU A 133 -6.58 -15.80 9.61
C GLU A 133 -5.86 -16.99 8.99
N CYS A 134 -6.13 -18.19 9.51
CA CYS A 134 -5.63 -19.44 8.97
C CYS A 134 -6.78 -20.21 8.35
N GLU A 135 -6.70 -20.47 7.04
CA GLU A 135 -7.66 -21.32 6.34
C GLU A 135 -7.07 -22.73 6.14
N THR A 136 -7.83 -23.74 6.50
CA THR A 136 -7.56 -25.14 6.15
C THR A 136 -8.37 -25.50 4.92
N SER A 137 -7.75 -26.01 3.87
CA SER A 137 -8.43 -26.53 2.69
C SER A 137 -8.12 -28.01 2.52
N LYS A 138 -9.04 -28.76 1.90
CA LYS A 138 -8.79 -30.13 1.47
C LYS A 138 -8.29 -30.12 0.03
N ASP A 139 -7.29 -30.95 -0.27
CA ASP A 139 -6.85 -31.13 -1.65
C ASP A 139 -7.85 -32.02 -2.44
N SER A 140 -7.58 -32.24 -3.71
CA SER A 140 -8.40 -33.08 -4.59
C SER A 140 -8.46 -34.56 -4.15
N GLU A 141 -7.62 -34.99 -3.23
CA GLU A 141 -7.57 -36.36 -2.68
C GLU A 141 -8.22 -36.42 -1.29
N GLY A 142 -8.79 -35.32 -0.78
CA GLY A 142 -9.47 -35.27 0.52
C GLY A 142 -8.52 -35.15 1.71
N LYS A 143 -7.20 -35.02 1.49
CA LYS A 143 -6.23 -34.74 2.54
C LYS A 143 -6.33 -33.30 2.99
N GLU A 144 -6.33 -33.07 4.28
CA GLU A 144 -6.23 -31.73 4.85
C GLU A 144 -4.87 -31.12 4.48
N VAL A 145 -4.90 -30.12 3.61
CA VAL A 145 -3.74 -29.28 3.31
C VAL A 145 -3.94 -27.99 4.09
N GLN A 146 -3.07 -27.71 5.03
CA GLN A 146 -3.03 -26.41 5.68
C GLN A 146 -2.49 -25.38 4.66
N LYS A 147 -3.40 -24.76 3.95
CA LYS A 147 -3.07 -23.56 3.18
C LYS A 147 -3.12 -22.40 4.16
N LEU A 148 -1.96 -22.06 4.72
CA LEU A 148 -1.83 -20.91 5.59
C LEU A 148 -1.99 -19.63 4.72
N THR A 149 -3.20 -19.14 4.58
CA THR A 149 -3.46 -17.81 4.05
C THR A 149 -3.42 -16.87 5.23
N VAL A 150 -2.28 -16.19 5.43
CA VAL A 150 -2.14 -15.15 6.44
C VAL A 150 -2.58 -13.83 5.83
N THR A 151 -3.72 -13.31 6.25
CA THR A 151 -4.13 -11.95 5.93
C THR A 151 -3.81 -11.07 7.14
N PRO A 152 -2.65 -10.39 7.16
CA PRO A 152 -2.29 -9.56 8.29
C PRO A 152 -3.12 -8.27 8.28
N ARG A 153 -3.78 -7.98 9.38
CA ARG A 153 -4.31 -6.66 9.69
C ARG A 153 -3.35 -5.98 10.65
N LEU A 154 -2.65 -4.99 10.15
CA LEU A 154 -1.65 -4.25 10.93
C LEU A 154 -2.22 -2.90 11.33
N ARG A 155 -2.18 -2.59 12.61
CA ARG A 155 -2.53 -1.28 13.13
C ARG A 155 -1.28 -0.60 13.65
N PHE A 156 -1.01 0.58 13.13
CA PHE A 156 0.07 1.44 13.59
C PHE A 156 -0.49 2.67 14.28
N THR A 157 0.24 3.20 15.27
CA THR A 157 0.00 4.55 15.75
C THR A 157 0.32 5.52 14.62
N SER A 158 -0.61 6.42 14.30
CA SER A 158 -0.34 7.44 13.29
C SER A 158 0.90 8.23 13.70
N MET A 159 1.89 8.28 12.85
CA MET A 159 2.97 9.24 13.01
C MET A 159 2.38 10.65 12.82
N ARG A 160 2.23 11.41 13.91
CA ARG A 160 1.97 12.85 13.88
C ARG A 160 3.24 13.60 13.54
#